data_d997de4bf3d394333a7b0031eed5f25a
#
_entry.id   d997de4bf3d394333a7b0031eed5f25a
#
_cell.length_a   1.000
_cell.length_b   1.000
_cell.length_c   1.000
_cell.angle_alpha   90.00
_cell.angle_beta   90.00
_cell.angle_gamma   90.00
#
_symmetry.space_group_name_H-M   'P 1'
#
loop_
_entity.id
_entity.type
_entity.pdbx_description
1 polymer ?
#
loop_
_entity_poly.entity_id
_entity_poly.type
_entity_poly.pdbx_seq_one_letter_code
_entity_poly.pdbx_strand_id
1 'polypeptide(L)'
;MRNWQASKLRIAPLWSALSLALLAIASPALHAEDAMKPTSSHFVYIGTYNPNGEGVYRMQVDAKTGALSAKTLVSSLPNPAQLVTDAKGKTLYVASEVADFNGTQHGGIVAYRINPQDGSLTPLNQVDSQGAGPVYLSLTPDGRHLLVANYVSGSVAAFPVDSEGKLGPASSVQQDVGPAGAAKPAAAVEGSFAISDHNGPHAHMIASDPSGKFVFSTDLGLDRIYQWRFDAASGKLTPNDPPWIAASSAGAGPRHFIFHPNGKIVLLINEEASTLTSYRFDSQKGTLKQLHAVSTLPADYKGTSFAAGIALAADGKNLYVANRLHNSIAQFSVSGEGELKPVAETWTRGDYPRTITLDPSGRYLYAMNQRSDNVTRFSVDQLSGKLSFVEGYTPVGSPSQMVFLPAAK
;
A
#
# COMPACT_ATOMS: atom_id res chain seq x y z
N MET A 1 43.36 -16.66 69.07
CA MET A 1 43.12 -17.30 70.40
C MET A 1 42.03 -18.33 70.24
N ARG A 2 42.38 -19.59 70.70
CA ARG A 2 41.53 -20.78 70.95
C ARG A 2 40.83 -21.36 69.72
N ASN A 3 41.36 -22.41 69.04
CA ASN A 3 41.56 -23.81 69.39
C ASN A 3 40.34 -24.54 69.96
N TRP A 4 39.88 -25.58 69.25
CA TRP A 4 39.91 -27.00 69.67
C TRP A 4 39.07 -27.81 68.67
N GLN A 5 39.59 -28.71 67.96
CA GLN A 5 40.07 -30.09 68.11
C GLN A 5 39.01 -31.17 67.85
N ALA A 6 39.47 -32.03 67.06
CA ALA A 6 38.95 -33.26 66.50
C ALA A 6 38.47 -34.31 67.51
N SER A 7 37.62 -35.24 67.07
CA SER A 7 37.72 -36.64 67.49
C SER A 7 37.29 -37.58 66.34
N LYS A 8 38.18 -38.49 66.05
CA LYS A 8 38.04 -39.65 65.18
C LYS A 8 37.33 -40.76 65.93
N LEU A 9 36.45 -41.50 65.25
CA LEU A 9 36.24 -42.97 65.60
C LEU A 9 36.09 -43.75 64.28
N ARG A 10 37.01 -44.69 64.14
CA ARG A 10 36.98 -45.82 63.17
C ARG A 10 36.07 -46.89 63.70
N ILE A 11 35.40 -47.69 62.85
CA ILE A 11 35.33 -49.15 62.88
C ILE A 11 34.90 -49.66 61.49
N ALA A 12 35.52 -50.72 61.05
CA ALA A 12 35.44 -51.40 59.77
C ALA A 12 34.52 -52.69 59.91
N PRO A 13 34.54 -53.61 58.95
CA PRO A 13 33.63 -53.74 57.80
C PRO A 13 32.80 -55.05 57.93
N LEU A 14 31.72 -55.17 57.20
CA LEU A 14 31.09 -56.46 56.95
C LEU A 14 30.70 -56.60 55.49
N TRP A 15 31.28 -57.56 54.85
CA TRP A 15 31.00 -58.06 53.52
C TRP A 15 29.66 -58.82 53.52
N SER A 16 28.81 -58.58 52.57
CA SER A 16 27.92 -59.58 52.00
C SER A 16 27.60 -59.25 50.57
N ALA A 17 27.93 -60.17 49.73
CA ALA A 17 27.61 -60.20 48.32
C ALA A 17 26.10 -60.38 48.11
N LEU A 18 25.49 -59.75 47.09
CA LEU A 18 24.57 -60.43 46.19
C LEU A 18 24.15 -59.58 45.02
N SER A 19 24.28 -60.15 43.83
CA SER A 19 23.42 -60.08 42.62
C SER A 19 23.45 -58.79 41.80
N LEU A 20 24.21 -58.84 40.69
CA LEU A 20 24.00 -58.04 39.52
C LEU A 20 22.58 -58.23 38.96
N ALA A 21 21.81 -57.18 38.98
CA ALA A 21 20.64 -57.02 38.09
C ALA A 21 21.02 -55.91 37.11
N LEU A 22 21.29 -56.25 35.83
CA LEU A 22 21.40 -55.30 34.74
C LEU A 22 20.02 -54.64 34.51
N LEU A 23 19.82 -53.45 35.04
CA LEU A 23 18.78 -52.57 34.52
C LEU A 23 19.33 -51.85 33.28
N ALA A 24 18.84 -52.23 32.13
CA ALA A 24 19.00 -51.47 30.89
C ALA A 24 18.25 -50.13 31.04
N ILE A 25 19.02 -49.06 31.28
CA ILE A 25 18.48 -47.69 31.19
C ILE A 25 18.28 -47.39 29.72
N ALA A 26 17.04 -47.52 29.26
CA ALA A 26 16.60 -46.98 27.98
C ALA A 26 16.75 -45.47 28.07
N SER A 27 17.75 -44.90 27.40
CA SER A 27 17.80 -43.47 27.15
C SER A 27 16.58 -43.05 26.37
N PRO A 28 15.80 -42.05 26.80
CA PRO A 28 14.79 -41.47 25.92
C PRO A 28 15.50 -40.89 24.71
N ALA A 29 15.19 -41.45 23.54
CA ALA A 29 15.53 -40.85 22.28
C ALA A 29 14.99 -39.41 22.32
N LEU A 30 15.89 -38.42 22.19
CA LEU A 30 15.50 -37.06 21.86
C LEU A 30 14.63 -37.16 20.61
N HIS A 31 13.35 -36.87 20.79
CA HIS A 31 12.47 -36.59 19.66
C HIS A 31 13.09 -35.40 18.96
N ALA A 32 13.52 -35.62 17.73
CA ALA A 32 13.82 -34.53 16.82
C ALA A 32 12.65 -33.55 16.92
N GLU A 33 12.94 -32.30 17.26
CA GLU A 33 12.00 -31.20 17.16
C GLU A 33 11.29 -31.37 15.82
N ASP A 34 9.97 -31.55 15.87
CA ASP A 34 9.12 -31.34 14.71
C ASP A 34 9.47 -29.95 14.21
N ALA A 35 10.27 -29.89 13.15
CA ALA A 35 10.49 -28.67 12.42
C ALA A 35 9.08 -28.21 12.02
N MET A 36 8.57 -27.23 12.76
CA MET A 36 7.31 -26.57 12.46
C MET A 36 7.32 -26.28 10.98
N LYS A 37 6.47 -26.95 10.20
CA LYS A 37 6.18 -26.56 8.83
C LYS A 37 5.96 -25.06 8.85
N PRO A 38 6.67 -24.27 8.04
CA PRO A 38 6.50 -22.83 8.05
C PRO A 38 5.01 -22.56 7.79
N THR A 39 4.34 -21.97 8.78
CA THR A 39 3.02 -21.38 8.61
C THR A 39 3.16 -20.46 7.40
N SER A 40 2.28 -20.57 6.43
CA SER A 40 2.33 -19.87 5.16
C SER A 40 2.79 -18.41 5.34
N SER A 41 4.09 -18.18 5.17
CA SER A 41 4.66 -16.84 5.26
C SER A 41 4.24 -16.10 4.00
N HIS A 42 3.46 -15.04 4.19
CA HIS A 42 3.12 -14.16 3.09
C HIS A 42 4.29 -13.22 2.82
N PHE A 43 4.71 -13.13 1.57
CA PHE A 43 5.67 -12.12 1.17
C PHE A 43 4.96 -10.77 0.98
N VAL A 44 5.70 -9.71 1.33
CA VAL A 44 5.36 -8.33 0.97
C VAL A 44 6.50 -7.72 0.19
N TYR A 45 6.16 -6.83 -0.72
CA TYR A 45 7.12 -6.00 -1.44
C TYR A 45 6.92 -4.55 -1.05
N ILE A 46 8.04 -3.85 -0.85
CA ILE A 46 8.04 -2.43 -0.48
C ILE A 46 8.88 -1.69 -1.51
N GLY A 47 8.26 -0.74 -2.18
CA GLY A 47 8.94 0.23 -3.02
C GLY A 47 9.51 1.37 -2.20
N THR A 48 10.53 2.03 -2.71
CA THR A 48 11.26 3.07 -1.99
C THR A 48 11.71 4.19 -2.92
N TYR A 49 12.13 5.31 -2.34
CA TYR A 49 12.76 6.41 -3.08
C TYR A 49 14.25 6.53 -2.76
N ASN A 50 15.04 6.82 -3.78
CA ASN A 50 16.43 7.17 -3.62
C ASN A 50 16.58 8.56 -2.93
N PRO A 51 17.70 8.85 -2.21
CA PRO A 51 18.85 7.97 -2.00
C PRO A 51 18.71 7.02 -0.80
N ASN A 52 17.73 7.21 0.11
CA ASN A 52 17.62 6.42 1.35
C ASN A 52 17.12 5.00 1.08
N GLY A 53 16.29 4.81 0.06
CA GLY A 53 15.90 3.51 -0.46
C GLY A 53 16.77 3.09 -1.64
N GLU A 54 16.95 1.78 -1.85
CA GLU A 54 17.83 1.23 -2.88
C GLU A 54 17.05 0.51 -3.98
N GLY A 55 15.72 0.45 -3.86
CA GLY A 55 14.88 -0.25 -4.83
C GLY A 55 13.67 -0.94 -4.20
N VAL A 56 13.31 -2.12 -4.71
CA VAL A 56 12.23 -2.95 -4.17
C VAL A 56 12.78 -3.92 -3.14
N TYR A 57 12.26 -3.85 -1.93
CA TYR A 57 12.55 -4.82 -0.88
C TYR A 57 11.43 -5.85 -0.76
N ARG A 58 11.83 -7.09 -0.48
CA ARG A 58 10.94 -8.17 -0.06
C ARG A 58 11.12 -8.41 1.43
N MET A 59 10.01 -8.68 2.12
CA MET A 59 9.97 -9.11 3.52
C MET A 59 8.96 -10.24 3.68
N GLN A 60 9.05 -10.97 4.79
CA GLN A 60 8.03 -11.94 5.21
C GLN A 60 7.19 -11.33 6.33
N VAL A 61 5.92 -11.68 6.37
CA VAL A 61 4.99 -11.27 7.40
C VAL A 61 4.67 -12.45 8.30
N ASP A 62 4.86 -12.29 9.59
CA ASP A 62 4.37 -13.25 10.58
C ASP A 62 2.84 -13.17 10.65
N ALA A 63 2.17 -14.25 10.29
CA ALA A 63 0.71 -14.28 10.17
C ALA A 63 -0.02 -14.05 11.50
N LYS A 64 0.62 -14.27 12.66
CA LYS A 64 -0.01 -14.09 13.97
C LYS A 64 0.16 -12.67 14.50
N THR A 65 1.34 -12.12 14.34
CA THR A 65 1.74 -10.84 14.94
C THR A 65 1.77 -9.69 13.95
N GLY A 66 1.73 -9.98 12.63
CA GLY A 66 1.93 -9.00 11.58
C GLY A 66 3.36 -8.46 11.51
N ALA A 67 4.33 -9.04 12.25
CA ALA A 67 5.70 -8.58 12.26
C ALA A 67 6.37 -8.81 10.89
N LEU A 68 7.17 -7.83 10.46
CA LEU A 68 7.95 -7.92 9.23
C LEU A 68 9.33 -8.49 9.54
N SER A 69 9.83 -9.40 8.70
CA SER A 69 11.19 -9.94 8.78
C SER A 69 12.23 -8.88 8.37
N ALA A 70 13.52 -9.25 8.46
CA ALA A 70 14.57 -8.48 7.84
C ALA A 70 14.33 -8.30 6.33
N LYS A 71 14.59 -7.09 5.82
CA LYS A 71 14.42 -6.76 4.40
C LYS A 71 15.50 -7.42 3.52
N THR A 72 15.09 -7.83 2.34
CA THR A 72 15.98 -8.31 1.27
C THR A 72 15.74 -7.46 0.04
N LEU A 73 16.79 -6.83 -0.52
CA LEU A 73 16.71 -6.12 -1.80
C LEU A 73 16.50 -7.14 -2.92
N VAL A 74 15.43 -7.01 -3.70
CA VAL A 74 15.08 -7.93 -4.78
C VAL A 74 15.09 -7.27 -6.17
N SER A 75 15.18 -5.94 -6.21
CA SER A 75 15.40 -5.16 -7.43
C SER A 75 15.98 -3.80 -7.07
N SER A 76 17.01 -3.36 -7.81
CA SER A 76 17.63 -2.03 -7.69
C SER A 76 17.05 -1.00 -8.68
N LEU A 77 15.80 -1.19 -9.10
CA LEU A 77 15.10 -0.22 -9.95
C LEU A 77 15.09 1.16 -9.27
N PRO A 78 15.40 2.25 -9.96
CA PRO A 78 15.34 3.59 -9.35
C PRO A 78 13.90 4.03 -9.07
N ASN A 79 13.68 4.61 -7.89
CA ASN A 79 12.40 5.14 -7.43
C ASN A 79 11.20 4.22 -7.74
N PRO A 80 11.18 2.96 -7.27
CA PRO A 80 10.04 2.06 -7.47
C PRO A 80 8.87 2.52 -6.59
N ALA A 81 8.18 3.58 -7.03
CA ALA A 81 7.21 4.29 -6.20
C ALA A 81 5.90 3.55 -6.01
N GLN A 82 5.47 2.81 -7.04
CA GLN A 82 4.19 2.13 -7.06
C GLN A 82 4.35 0.68 -7.54
N LEU A 83 3.66 -0.24 -6.86
CA LEU A 83 3.70 -1.65 -7.12
C LEU A 83 2.28 -2.21 -7.20
N VAL A 84 2.06 -3.20 -8.08
CA VAL A 84 0.82 -3.97 -8.12
C VAL A 84 1.12 -5.42 -8.49
N THR A 85 0.45 -6.37 -7.83
CA THR A 85 0.52 -7.80 -8.18
C THR A 85 -0.70 -8.21 -8.99
N ASP A 86 -0.54 -9.22 -9.85
CA ASP A 86 -1.69 -9.90 -10.43
C ASP A 86 -2.49 -10.66 -9.35
N ALA A 87 -3.75 -10.96 -9.64
CA ALA A 87 -4.65 -11.62 -8.68
C ALA A 87 -4.19 -13.03 -8.26
N LYS A 88 -3.24 -13.62 -8.97
CA LYS A 88 -2.66 -14.95 -8.67
C LYS A 88 -1.34 -14.86 -7.91
N GLY A 89 -0.81 -13.65 -7.68
CA GLY A 89 0.48 -13.45 -7.03
C GLY A 89 1.67 -13.99 -7.81
N LYS A 90 1.57 -14.08 -9.14
CA LYS A 90 2.63 -14.60 -10.02
C LYS A 90 3.50 -13.51 -10.61
N THR A 91 2.95 -12.32 -10.77
CA THR A 91 3.61 -11.19 -11.41
C THR A 91 3.52 -9.95 -10.56
N LEU A 92 4.63 -9.22 -10.44
CA LEU A 92 4.72 -7.90 -9.84
C LEU A 92 5.04 -6.88 -10.93
N TYR A 93 4.24 -5.84 -11.02
CA TYR A 93 4.49 -4.67 -11.87
C TYR A 93 4.96 -3.52 -10.99
N VAL A 94 6.01 -2.85 -11.41
CA VAL A 94 6.66 -1.79 -10.65
C VAL A 94 6.86 -0.57 -11.53
N ALA A 95 6.34 0.57 -11.09
CA ALA A 95 6.61 1.86 -11.73
C ALA A 95 7.93 2.44 -11.21
N SER A 96 8.82 2.81 -12.12
CA SER A 96 10.01 3.62 -11.84
C SER A 96 9.63 5.09 -12.03
N GLU A 97 9.42 5.80 -10.93
CA GLU A 97 9.00 7.22 -10.92
C GLU A 97 10.18 8.13 -11.24
N VAL A 98 10.54 8.15 -12.51
CA VAL A 98 11.61 8.99 -13.07
C VAL A 98 11.13 9.66 -14.34
N ALA A 99 11.89 10.63 -14.85
CA ALA A 99 11.65 11.31 -16.12
C ALA A 99 12.72 11.00 -17.16
N ASP A 100 13.55 9.99 -16.93
CA ASP A 100 14.63 9.55 -17.83
C ASP A 100 14.88 8.06 -17.63
N PHE A 101 13.94 7.24 -18.11
CA PHE A 101 14.07 5.79 -18.06
C PHE A 101 14.69 5.28 -19.37
N ASN A 102 15.90 4.70 -19.28
CA ASN A 102 16.63 4.17 -20.43
C ASN A 102 16.83 5.19 -21.57
N GLY A 103 17.06 6.47 -21.24
CA GLY A 103 17.32 7.52 -22.23
C GLY A 103 16.06 8.06 -22.91
N THR A 104 14.87 7.73 -22.43
CA THR A 104 13.61 8.37 -22.83
C THR A 104 13.38 9.63 -21.97
N GLN A 105 12.41 10.46 -22.34
CA GLN A 105 11.92 11.56 -21.48
C GLN A 105 10.72 11.12 -20.63
N HIS A 106 10.60 9.83 -20.37
CA HIS A 106 9.50 9.20 -19.66
C HIS A 106 10.00 8.37 -18.47
N GLY A 107 9.08 7.90 -17.66
CA GLY A 107 9.35 6.87 -16.66
C GLY A 107 9.26 5.47 -17.25
N GLY A 108 9.45 4.47 -16.39
CA GLY A 108 9.43 3.07 -16.80
C GLY A 108 8.45 2.22 -15.98
N ILE A 109 8.06 1.11 -16.58
CA ILE A 109 7.33 0.05 -15.89
C ILE A 109 8.07 -1.26 -16.12
N VAL A 110 8.36 -1.99 -15.05
CA VAL A 110 9.01 -3.31 -15.13
C VAL A 110 8.06 -4.38 -14.62
N ALA A 111 7.87 -5.43 -15.43
CA ALA A 111 7.16 -6.63 -15.02
C ALA A 111 8.15 -7.68 -14.51
N TYR A 112 7.87 -8.27 -13.36
CA TYR A 112 8.67 -9.32 -12.74
C TYR A 112 7.84 -10.56 -12.51
N ARG A 113 8.45 -11.74 -12.79
CA ARG A 113 7.95 -13.02 -12.29
C ARG A 113 8.32 -13.15 -10.81
N ILE A 114 7.35 -13.54 -10.00
CA ILE A 114 7.54 -13.83 -8.58
C ILE A 114 7.83 -15.33 -8.44
N ASN A 115 8.92 -15.69 -7.77
CA ASN A 115 9.16 -17.06 -7.34
C ASN A 115 8.30 -17.37 -6.09
N PRO A 116 7.37 -18.31 -6.15
CA PRO A 116 6.46 -18.59 -5.05
C PRO A 116 7.14 -19.22 -3.82
N GLN A 117 8.34 -19.81 -3.98
CA GLN A 117 9.07 -20.48 -2.89
C GLN A 117 9.78 -19.46 -2.00
N ASP A 118 10.40 -18.46 -2.58
CA ASP A 118 11.25 -17.52 -1.85
C ASP A 118 10.92 -16.05 -2.08
N GLY A 119 9.96 -15.72 -2.96
CA GLY A 119 9.56 -14.36 -3.30
C GLY A 119 10.64 -13.57 -4.05
N SER A 120 11.64 -14.22 -4.65
CA SER A 120 12.61 -13.55 -5.52
C SER A 120 11.95 -13.10 -6.82
N LEU A 121 12.51 -12.03 -7.42
CA LEU A 121 11.98 -11.43 -8.64
C LEU A 121 12.88 -11.72 -9.84
N THR A 122 12.27 -12.17 -10.93
CA THR A 122 12.94 -12.31 -12.23
C THR A 122 12.30 -11.36 -13.23
N PRO A 123 13.02 -10.41 -13.83
CA PRO A 123 12.46 -9.53 -14.84
C PRO A 123 11.86 -10.30 -16.01
N LEU A 124 10.64 -9.96 -16.41
CA LEU A 124 9.98 -10.48 -17.61
C LEU A 124 10.23 -9.55 -18.80
N ASN A 125 9.89 -8.29 -18.64
CA ASN A 125 10.18 -7.21 -19.57
C ASN A 125 10.00 -5.85 -18.90
N GLN A 126 10.36 -4.81 -19.64
CA GLN A 126 10.16 -3.42 -19.27
C GLN A 126 9.58 -2.65 -20.45
N VAL A 127 8.80 -1.63 -20.14
CA VAL A 127 8.22 -0.71 -21.13
C VAL A 127 8.36 0.74 -20.66
N ASP A 128 8.38 1.63 -21.62
CA ASP A 128 8.22 3.08 -21.42
C ASP A 128 6.78 3.36 -20.94
N SER A 129 6.60 4.12 -19.85
CA SER A 129 5.29 4.46 -19.28
C SER A 129 4.47 5.45 -20.11
N GLN A 130 5.00 5.93 -21.22
CA GLN A 130 4.41 6.93 -22.12
C GLN A 130 4.16 8.30 -21.46
N GLY A 131 4.97 8.61 -20.46
CA GLY A 131 4.96 9.88 -19.74
C GLY A 131 5.98 9.90 -18.61
N ALA A 132 6.30 11.06 -18.10
CA ALA A 132 7.26 11.25 -17.01
C ALA A 132 6.59 11.06 -15.63
N GLY A 133 7.31 10.45 -14.71
CA GLY A 133 6.91 10.29 -13.33
C GLY A 133 5.68 9.39 -13.13
N PRO A 134 5.70 8.09 -13.53
CA PRO A 134 4.59 7.17 -13.25
C PRO A 134 4.46 6.94 -11.74
N VAL A 135 3.34 7.39 -11.16
CA VAL A 135 3.07 7.37 -9.71
C VAL A 135 2.00 6.39 -9.29
N TYR A 136 1.27 5.83 -10.25
CA TYR A 136 0.21 4.88 -9.95
C TYR A 136 0.07 3.80 -11.02
N LEU A 137 -0.12 2.56 -10.55
CA LEU A 137 -0.41 1.39 -11.37
C LEU A 137 -1.66 0.70 -10.86
N SER A 138 -2.51 0.24 -11.76
CA SER A 138 -3.59 -0.69 -11.44
C SER A 138 -3.81 -1.70 -12.57
N LEU A 139 -4.28 -2.89 -12.23
CA LEU A 139 -4.74 -3.88 -13.21
C LEU A 139 -6.24 -3.75 -13.41
N THR A 140 -6.70 -3.97 -14.64
CA THR A 140 -8.12 -4.19 -14.91
C THR A 140 -8.62 -5.45 -14.19
N PRO A 141 -9.93 -5.58 -13.86
CA PRO A 141 -10.43 -6.72 -13.10
C PRO A 141 -10.17 -8.09 -13.75
N ASP A 142 -10.07 -8.15 -15.07
CA ASP A 142 -9.71 -9.35 -15.84
C ASP A 142 -8.20 -9.61 -15.93
N GLY A 143 -7.38 -8.68 -15.40
CA GLY A 143 -5.92 -8.76 -15.39
C GLY A 143 -5.27 -8.64 -16.77
N ARG A 144 -6.01 -8.26 -17.82
CA ARG A 144 -5.48 -8.20 -19.18
C ARG A 144 -4.89 -6.86 -19.58
N HIS A 145 -5.06 -5.83 -18.74
CA HIS A 145 -4.43 -4.54 -18.99
C HIS A 145 -3.89 -3.95 -17.69
N LEU A 146 -2.73 -3.32 -17.79
CA LEU A 146 -2.15 -2.48 -16.75
C LEU A 146 -2.43 -1.02 -17.13
N LEU A 147 -2.95 -0.27 -16.18
CA LEU A 147 -3.22 1.17 -16.28
C LEU A 147 -2.14 1.94 -15.51
N VAL A 148 -1.67 3.06 -16.04
CA VAL A 148 -0.66 3.92 -15.41
C VAL A 148 -1.09 5.37 -15.42
N ALA A 149 -0.82 6.10 -14.32
CA ALA A 149 -0.89 7.55 -14.25
C ALA A 149 0.52 8.13 -14.14
N ASN A 150 0.87 9.05 -15.04
CA ASN A 150 2.16 9.72 -15.13
C ASN A 150 2.01 11.16 -14.59
N TYR A 151 2.51 11.39 -13.39
CA TYR A 151 2.30 12.65 -12.67
C TYR A 151 2.96 13.85 -13.31
N VAL A 152 4.24 13.72 -13.66
CA VAL A 152 5.03 14.85 -14.17
C VAL A 152 4.54 15.30 -15.54
N SER A 153 4.10 14.38 -16.40
CA SER A 153 3.55 14.71 -17.72
C SER A 153 2.04 14.95 -17.73
N GLY A 154 1.32 14.60 -16.65
CA GLY A 154 -0.14 14.73 -16.60
C GLY A 154 -0.84 13.85 -17.65
N SER A 155 -0.42 12.60 -17.78
CA SER A 155 -0.96 11.67 -18.77
C SER A 155 -1.33 10.33 -18.14
N VAL A 156 -2.20 9.58 -18.82
CA VAL A 156 -2.54 8.21 -18.45
C VAL A 156 -2.39 7.28 -19.64
N ALA A 157 -2.03 6.03 -19.36
CA ALA A 157 -1.89 5.03 -20.42
C ALA A 157 -2.41 3.64 -19.99
N ALA A 158 -2.70 2.80 -21.00
CA ALA A 158 -3.08 1.40 -20.82
C ALA A 158 -2.14 0.51 -21.61
N PHE A 159 -1.75 -0.62 -21.02
CA PHE A 159 -0.83 -1.59 -21.59
C PHE A 159 -1.46 -2.98 -21.56
N PRO A 160 -1.49 -3.74 -22.67
CA PRO A 160 -1.95 -5.12 -22.65
C PRO A 160 -0.97 -5.99 -21.86
N VAL A 161 -1.52 -6.95 -21.12
CA VAL A 161 -0.79 -7.96 -20.37
C VAL A 161 -1.03 -9.31 -21.03
N ASP A 162 0.03 -10.01 -21.42
CA ASP A 162 -0.06 -11.33 -22.00
C ASP A 162 -0.25 -12.44 -20.94
N SER A 163 -0.43 -13.68 -21.40
CA SER A 163 -0.61 -14.86 -20.53
C SER A 163 0.58 -15.15 -19.62
N GLU A 164 1.77 -14.66 -19.97
CA GLU A 164 3.01 -14.79 -19.21
C GLU A 164 3.23 -13.62 -18.25
N GLY A 165 2.36 -12.61 -18.26
CA GLY A 165 2.47 -11.40 -17.45
C GLY A 165 3.37 -10.32 -18.03
N LYS A 166 3.79 -10.45 -19.31
CA LYS A 166 4.58 -9.40 -19.99
C LYS A 166 3.68 -8.28 -20.47
N LEU A 167 4.23 -7.07 -20.46
CA LEU A 167 3.56 -5.88 -20.99
C LEU A 167 3.82 -5.73 -22.48
N GLY A 168 2.75 -5.53 -23.26
CA GLY A 168 2.85 -5.13 -24.66
C GLY A 168 3.07 -3.63 -24.82
N PRO A 169 3.15 -3.12 -26.05
CA PRO A 169 3.10 -1.70 -26.35
C PRO A 169 1.82 -1.05 -25.83
N ALA A 170 1.87 0.23 -25.47
CA ALA A 170 0.67 0.95 -24.99
C ALA A 170 -0.46 0.86 -26.02
N SER A 171 -1.63 0.43 -25.57
CA SER A 171 -2.87 0.33 -26.36
C SER A 171 -3.64 1.66 -26.39
N SER A 172 -3.42 2.51 -25.39
CA SER A 172 -4.02 3.84 -25.28
C SER A 172 -3.10 4.76 -24.48
N VAL A 173 -2.98 6.02 -24.94
CA VAL A 173 -2.34 7.10 -24.19
C VAL A 173 -3.28 8.30 -24.26
N GLN A 174 -3.53 8.94 -23.13
CA GLN A 174 -4.38 10.11 -23.01
C GLN A 174 -3.62 11.22 -22.26
N GLN A 175 -3.58 12.40 -22.83
CA GLN A 175 -3.02 13.59 -22.21
C GLN A 175 -4.15 14.36 -21.52
N ASP A 176 -4.01 14.61 -20.23
CA ASP A 176 -4.93 15.50 -19.52
C ASP A 176 -4.70 16.95 -19.96
N VAL A 177 -5.79 17.66 -20.22
CA VAL A 177 -5.74 19.02 -20.75
C VAL A 177 -6.73 19.91 -20.04
N GLY A 178 -6.33 21.16 -19.80
CA GLY A 178 -7.19 22.17 -19.19
C GLY A 178 -6.40 23.27 -18.50
N PRO A 179 -7.08 24.30 -17.99
CA PRO A 179 -6.45 25.28 -17.13
C PRO A 179 -6.06 24.61 -15.79
N ALA A 180 -4.96 25.04 -15.21
CA ALA A 180 -4.59 24.64 -13.86
C ALA A 180 -5.70 24.96 -12.86
N GLY A 181 -5.83 24.14 -11.83
CA GLY A 181 -6.74 24.35 -10.71
C GLY A 181 -6.35 25.58 -9.87
N ALA A 182 -7.15 25.87 -8.86
CA ALA A 182 -6.84 26.98 -7.96
C ALA A 182 -5.60 26.65 -7.10
N ALA A 183 -4.66 27.58 -7.02
CA ALA A 183 -3.41 27.41 -6.27
C ALA A 183 -3.60 27.28 -4.74
N LYS A 184 -4.82 27.52 -4.22
CA LYS A 184 -5.16 27.40 -2.79
C LYS A 184 -6.45 26.61 -2.63
N PRO A 185 -6.49 25.63 -1.70
CA PRO A 185 -7.71 24.89 -1.43
C PRO A 185 -8.78 25.75 -0.76
N ALA A 186 -9.95 25.87 -1.40
CA ALA A 186 -11.07 26.64 -0.85
C ALA A 186 -11.71 26.01 0.40
N ALA A 187 -11.61 24.67 0.53
CA ALA A 187 -12.22 23.90 1.64
C ALA A 187 -11.23 23.49 2.73
N ALA A 188 -9.95 23.86 2.63
CA ALA A 188 -8.98 23.53 3.67
C ALA A 188 -9.23 24.34 4.96
N VAL A 189 -8.96 23.73 6.11
CA VAL A 189 -8.94 24.45 7.39
C VAL A 189 -7.90 25.56 7.32
N GLU A 190 -8.22 26.74 7.81
CA GLU A 190 -7.32 27.92 7.77
C GLU A 190 -5.93 27.58 8.30
N GLY A 191 -4.89 27.85 7.49
CA GLY A 191 -3.49 27.55 7.78
C GLY A 191 -3.10 26.07 7.76
N SER A 192 -4.00 25.16 7.36
CA SER A 192 -3.77 23.71 7.33
C SER A 192 -3.65 23.14 5.91
N PHE A 193 -3.25 23.93 4.96
CA PHE A 193 -3.03 23.49 3.57
C PHE A 193 -1.57 23.65 3.15
N ALA A 194 -1.17 22.91 2.14
CA ALA A 194 0.06 23.16 1.42
C ALA A 194 -0.27 23.35 -0.06
N ILE A 195 0.45 24.25 -0.70
CA ILE A 195 0.38 24.42 -2.14
C ILE A 195 1.30 23.38 -2.74
N SER A 196 0.78 22.55 -3.63
CA SER A 196 1.58 21.65 -4.44
C SER A 196 1.44 22.02 -5.93
N ASP A 197 1.52 21.05 -6.82
CA ASP A 197 1.71 21.28 -8.24
C ASP A 197 0.39 21.67 -8.95
N HIS A 198 -0.03 22.93 -8.83
CA HIS A 198 -1.11 23.52 -9.63
C HIS A 198 -0.57 24.40 -10.80
N ASN A 199 0.45 23.90 -11.49
CA ASN A 199 1.10 24.59 -12.62
C ASN A 199 0.76 23.96 -13.98
N GLY A 200 -0.04 22.92 -13.99
CA GLY A 200 -0.45 22.15 -15.17
C GLY A 200 -1.13 20.85 -14.80
N PRO A 201 -1.29 19.92 -15.75
CA PRO A 201 -1.86 18.61 -15.48
C PRO A 201 -0.88 17.72 -14.70
N HIS A 202 -1.41 17.04 -13.67
CA HIS A 202 -0.68 16.10 -12.82
C HIS A 202 -1.55 14.88 -12.52
N ALA A 203 -1.59 13.92 -13.45
CA ALA A 203 -2.35 12.66 -13.28
C ALA A 203 -1.80 11.85 -12.11
N HIS A 204 -2.61 11.59 -11.07
CA HIS A 204 -2.12 10.97 -9.85
C HIS A 204 -2.58 9.53 -9.64
N MET A 205 -3.75 9.16 -10.14
CA MET A 205 -4.27 7.79 -10.05
C MET A 205 -5.10 7.44 -11.28
N ILE A 206 -5.10 6.18 -11.65
CA ILE A 206 -6.00 5.60 -12.64
C ILE A 206 -6.42 4.19 -12.20
N ALA A 207 -7.70 3.88 -12.25
CA ALA A 207 -8.23 2.55 -11.99
C ALA A 207 -9.59 2.34 -12.66
N SER A 208 -9.91 1.07 -12.97
CA SER A 208 -11.23 0.72 -13.50
C SER A 208 -12.26 0.56 -12.41
N ASP A 209 -13.53 0.67 -12.78
CA ASP A 209 -14.66 0.21 -11.99
C ASP A 209 -14.62 -1.32 -11.84
N PRO A 210 -15.34 -1.91 -10.88
CA PRO A 210 -15.34 -3.36 -10.67
C PRO A 210 -15.83 -4.20 -11.88
N SER A 211 -16.57 -3.61 -12.82
CA SER A 211 -17.00 -4.30 -14.04
C SER A 211 -15.96 -4.28 -15.16
N GLY A 212 -14.96 -3.40 -15.08
CA GLY A 212 -13.97 -3.18 -16.13
C GLY A 212 -14.47 -2.44 -17.36
N LYS A 213 -15.68 -1.85 -17.31
CA LYS A 213 -16.26 -1.09 -18.45
C LYS A 213 -15.87 0.37 -18.43
N PHE A 214 -15.61 0.90 -17.25
CA PHE A 214 -15.25 2.30 -17.05
C PHE A 214 -13.94 2.41 -16.29
N VAL A 215 -13.21 3.46 -16.60
CA VAL A 215 -11.96 3.81 -15.92
C VAL A 215 -12.08 5.24 -15.43
N PHE A 216 -11.50 5.50 -14.28
CA PHE A 216 -11.41 6.84 -13.70
C PHE A 216 -9.96 7.19 -13.49
N SER A 217 -9.61 8.46 -13.73
CA SER A 217 -8.32 9.01 -13.35
C SER A 217 -8.49 10.34 -12.63
N THR A 218 -7.61 10.62 -11.69
CA THR A 218 -7.55 11.89 -10.97
C THR A 218 -6.41 12.71 -11.52
N ASP A 219 -6.67 13.98 -11.78
CA ASP A 219 -5.63 14.97 -12.07
C ASP A 219 -5.61 16.01 -10.95
N LEU A 220 -4.53 15.99 -10.19
CA LEU A 220 -4.34 16.83 -9.01
C LEU A 220 -4.21 18.30 -9.41
N GLY A 221 -3.39 18.59 -10.43
CA GLY A 221 -3.10 19.96 -10.84
C GLY A 221 -4.23 20.66 -11.60
N LEU A 222 -5.15 19.89 -12.21
CA LEU A 222 -6.31 20.44 -12.89
C LEU A 222 -7.59 20.41 -12.03
N ASP A 223 -7.55 19.89 -10.81
CA ASP A 223 -8.72 19.67 -9.95
C ASP A 223 -9.83 18.88 -10.67
N ARG A 224 -9.47 17.77 -11.33
CA ARG A 224 -10.39 16.98 -12.14
C ARG A 224 -10.38 15.50 -11.80
N ILE A 225 -11.54 14.87 -11.96
CA ILE A 225 -11.70 13.43 -12.01
C ILE A 225 -12.19 13.09 -13.40
N TYR A 226 -11.32 12.50 -14.22
CA TYR A 226 -11.64 12.09 -15.58
C TYR A 226 -12.42 10.78 -15.56
N GLN A 227 -13.34 10.63 -16.52
CA GLN A 227 -14.24 9.51 -16.70
C GLN A 227 -14.03 8.95 -18.10
N TRP A 228 -13.68 7.68 -18.20
CA TRP A 228 -13.34 7.01 -19.45
C TRP A 228 -14.23 5.80 -19.67
N ARG A 229 -14.62 5.55 -20.91
CA ARG A 229 -15.07 4.24 -21.35
C ARG A 229 -13.86 3.41 -21.71
N PHE A 230 -13.86 2.16 -21.29
CA PHE A 230 -12.76 1.25 -21.55
C PHE A 230 -13.22 0.08 -22.43
N ASP A 231 -12.55 -0.12 -23.55
CA ASP A 231 -12.73 -1.29 -24.39
C ASP A 231 -11.73 -2.39 -23.96
N ALA A 232 -12.21 -3.39 -23.23
CA ALA A 232 -11.38 -4.47 -22.70
C ALA A 232 -10.78 -5.39 -23.81
N ALA A 233 -11.28 -5.34 -25.04
CA ALA A 233 -10.73 -6.10 -26.16
C ALA A 233 -9.48 -5.42 -26.77
N SER A 234 -9.52 -4.12 -26.93
CA SER A 234 -8.44 -3.31 -27.52
C SER A 234 -7.58 -2.57 -26.52
N GLY A 235 -8.00 -2.46 -25.25
CA GLY A 235 -7.33 -1.64 -24.24
C GLY A 235 -7.50 -0.14 -24.45
N LYS A 236 -8.45 0.30 -25.28
CA LYS A 236 -8.63 1.70 -25.62
C LYS A 236 -9.43 2.45 -24.56
N LEU A 237 -8.90 3.61 -24.14
CA LEU A 237 -9.60 4.61 -23.32
C LEU A 237 -10.24 5.63 -24.27
N THR A 238 -11.53 5.90 -24.07
CA THR A 238 -12.26 6.99 -24.76
C THR A 238 -12.98 7.85 -23.74
N PRO A 239 -12.97 9.20 -23.90
CA PRO A 239 -13.69 10.07 -22.97
C PRO A 239 -15.16 9.66 -22.82
N ASN A 240 -15.67 9.65 -21.59
CA ASN A 240 -17.08 9.43 -21.32
C ASN A 240 -17.87 10.75 -21.55
N ASP A 241 -19.16 10.73 -21.25
CA ASP A 241 -20.04 11.89 -21.27
C ASP A 241 -20.73 12.04 -19.90
N PRO A 242 -20.39 13.06 -19.11
CA PRO A 242 -19.28 14.03 -19.33
C PRO A 242 -17.88 13.38 -19.21
N PRO A 243 -16.85 13.96 -19.88
CA PRO A 243 -15.49 13.39 -19.88
C PRO A 243 -14.77 13.55 -18.55
N TRP A 244 -15.17 14.48 -17.71
CA TRP A 244 -14.63 14.73 -16.39
C TRP A 244 -15.65 15.43 -15.48
N ILE A 245 -15.41 15.39 -14.19
CA ILE A 245 -16.08 16.21 -13.18
C ILE A 245 -15.02 16.98 -12.39
N ALA A 246 -15.41 18.14 -11.83
CA ALA A 246 -14.55 18.90 -10.94
C ALA A 246 -14.33 18.14 -9.62
N ALA A 247 -13.20 18.41 -8.96
CA ALA A 247 -12.95 18.03 -7.59
C ALA A 247 -14.02 18.62 -6.65
N SER A 248 -14.07 18.15 -5.41
CA SER A 248 -15.10 18.55 -4.42
C SER A 248 -15.07 20.05 -4.07
N SER A 249 -13.97 20.71 -4.27
CA SER A 249 -13.77 22.16 -4.12
C SER A 249 -12.60 22.63 -4.98
N ALA A 250 -12.51 23.93 -5.24
CA ALA A 250 -11.39 24.50 -5.97
C ALA A 250 -10.09 24.33 -5.16
N GLY A 251 -8.99 23.97 -5.84
CA GLY A 251 -7.68 23.70 -5.23
C GLY A 251 -7.64 22.47 -4.35
N ALA A 252 -8.58 21.55 -4.50
CA ALA A 252 -8.64 20.37 -3.64
C ALA A 252 -7.51 19.35 -3.92
N GLY A 253 -7.09 19.22 -5.16
CA GLY A 253 -6.06 18.27 -5.58
C GLY A 253 -6.50 16.80 -5.42
N PRO A 254 -7.41 16.29 -6.28
CA PRO A 254 -7.88 14.90 -6.18
C PRO A 254 -6.72 13.94 -6.42
N ARG A 255 -6.52 13.00 -5.48
CA ARG A 255 -5.32 12.16 -5.45
C ARG A 255 -5.63 10.68 -5.68
N HIS A 256 -6.08 9.98 -4.66
CA HIS A 256 -6.39 8.56 -4.70
C HIS A 256 -7.86 8.28 -4.39
N PHE A 257 -8.39 7.23 -5.00
CA PHE A 257 -9.75 6.79 -4.74
C PHE A 257 -9.85 5.28 -4.59
N ILE A 258 -10.93 4.82 -4.00
CA ILE A 258 -11.23 3.40 -3.86
C ILE A 258 -12.73 3.18 -4.06
N PHE A 259 -13.08 2.09 -4.76
CA PHE A 259 -14.47 1.66 -4.84
C PHE A 259 -14.89 0.96 -3.55
N HIS A 260 -16.03 1.34 -3.02
CA HIS A 260 -16.64 0.60 -1.92
C HIS A 260 -17.08 -0.79 -2.42
N PRO A 261 -16.99 -1.88 -1.58
CA PRO A 261 -17.34 -3.24 -1.99
C PRO A 261 -18.76 -3.42 -2.54
N ASN A 262 -19.71 -2.52 -2.22
CA ASN A 262 -21.06 -2.55 -2.78
C ASN A 262 -21.14 -2.14 -4.26
N GLY A 263 -20.04 -1.67 -4.85
CA GLY A 263 -19.97 -1.24 -6.25
C GLY A 263 -20.76 0.04 -6.59
N LYS A 264 -21.27 0.77 -5.58
CA LYS A 264 -22.13 1.96 -5.78
C LYS A 264 -21.48 3.27 -5.34
N ILE A 265 -20.44 3.19 -4.52
CA ILE A 265 -19.80 4.35 -3.90
C ILE A 265 -18.31 4.35 -4.26
N VAL A 266 -17.79 5.53 -4.55
CA VAL A 266 -16.37 5.81 -4.68
C VAL A 266 -15.96 6.76 -3.56
N LEU A 267 -14.85 6.46 -2.90
CA LEU A 267 -14.26 7.23 -1.82
C LEU A 267 -12.95 7.80 -2.33
N LEU A 268 -12.79 9.12 -2.30
CA LEU A 268 -11.65 9.83 -2.89
C LEU A 268 -11.06 10.79 -1.88
N ILE A 269 -9.73 10.79 -1.77
CA ILE A 269 -8.98 11.77 -0.99
C ILE A 269 -8.46 12.89 -1.90
N ASN A 270 -8.55 14.11 -1.40
CA ASN A 270 -7.96 15.30 -2.02
C ASN A 270 -6.73 15.69 -1.21
N GLU A 271 -5.61 15.83 -1.89
CA GLU A 271 -4.30 16.03 -1.26
C GLU A 271 -4.20 17.38 -0.56
N GLU A 272 -4.35 18.48 -1.31
CA GLU A 272 -4.12 19.83 -0.81
C GLU A 272 -5.19 20.26 0.18
N ALA A 273 -6.45 19.93 -0.09
CA ALA A 273 -7.53 20.26 0.82
C ALA A 273 -7.56 19.36 2.08
N SER A 274 -6.80 18.28 2.10
CA SER A 274 -6.85 17.26 3.17
C SER A 274 -8.30 16.87 3.48
N THR A 275 -9.05 16.46 2.43
CA THR A 275 -10.45 16.07 2.53
C THR A 275 -10.69 14.68 1.96
N LEU A 276 -11.70 14.02 2.51
CA LEU A 276 -12.26 12.77 2.01
C LEU A 276 -13.62 13.07 1.39
N THR A 277 -13.85 12.64 0.16
CA THR A 277 -15.10 12.85 -0.58
C THR A 277 -15.71 11.53 -0.99
N SER A 278 -17.00 11.35 -0.82
CA SER A 278 -17.74 10.22 -1.35
C SER A 278 -18.54 10.62 -2.58
N TYR A 279 -18.62 9.70 -3.53
CA TYR A 279 -19.36 9.85 -4.78
C TYR A 279 -20.27 8.66 -4.99
N ARG A 280 -21.49 8.90 -5.52
CA ARG A 280 -22.33 7.85 -6.08
C ARG A 280 -21.84 7.52 -7.48
N PHE A 281 -21.62 6.25 -7.73
CA PHE A 281 -21.24 5.72 -9.04
C PHE A 281 -22.48 5.21 -9.76
N ASP A 282 -22.71 5.69 -10.98
CA ASP A 282 -23.71 5.16 -11.92
C ASP A 282 -23.03 4.12 -12.82
N SER A 283 -23.25 2.84 -12.54
CA SER A 283 -22.63 1.73 -13.27
C SER A 283 -23.16 1.53 -14.70
N GLN A 284 -24.26 2.20 -15.08
CA GLN A 284 -24.76 2.16 -16.45
C GLN A 284 -24.13 3.25 -17.32
N LYS A 285 -23.88 4.41 -16.73
CA LYS A 285 -23.32 5.58 -17.43
C LYS A 285 -21.81 5.73 -17.24
N GLY A 286 -21.24 5.13 -16.20
CA GLY A 286 -19.85 5.32 -15.82
C GLY A 286 -19.59 6.74 -15.31
N THR A 287 -20.51 7.31 -14.55
CA THR A 287 -20.42 8.68 -14.04
C THR A 287 -20.42 8.73 -12.52
N LEU A 288 -19.80 9.77 -11.98
CA LEU A 288 -19.73 10.04 -10.56
C LEU A 288 -20.57 11.27 -10.20
N LYS A 289 -21.29 11.19 -9.08
CA LYS A 289 -22.01 12.32 -8.48
C LYS A 289 -21.57 12.48 -7.03
N GLN A 290 -21.02 13.65 -6.67
CA GLN A 290 -20.62 13.95 -5.30
C GLN A 290 -21.78 13.81 -4.31
N LEU A 291 -21.49 13.23 -3.15
CA LEU A 291 -22.41 13.07 -2.03
C LEU A 291 -21.96 13.91 -0.83
N HIS A 292 -20.85 13.56 -0.22
CA HIS A 292 -20.32 14.17 0.99
C HIS A 292 -18.85 14.52 0.83
N ALA A 293 -18.38 15.55 1.54
CA ALA A 293 -16.98 15.88 1.71
C ALA A 293 -16.74 16.24 3.18
N VAL A 294 -15.68 15.68 3.77
CA VAL A 294 -15.30 15.89 5.17
C VAL A 294 -13.81 16.12 5.27
N SER A 295 -13.36 16.91 6.27
CA SER A 295 -11.93 17.06 6.55
C SER A 295 -11.32 15.76 7.07
N THR A 296 -10.07 15.47 6.69
CA THR A 296 -9.27 14.38 7.26
C THR A 296 -8.44 14.85 8.47
N LEU A 297 -8.53 16.13 8.81
CA LEU A 297 -7.82 16.77 9.92
C LEU A 297 -8.79 17.12 11.04
N PRO A 298 -8.31 17.19 12.29
CA PRO A 298 -9.09 17.74 13.39
C PRO A 298 -9.52 19.19 13.12
N ALA A 299 -10.67 19.58 13.63
CA ALA A 299 -11.23 20.91 13.39
C ALA A 299 -10.38 22.07 13.96
N ASP A 300 -9.59 21.77 14.98
CA ASP A 300 -8.70 22.73 15.66
C ASP A 300 -7.26 22.72 15.12
N TYR A 301 -6.93 21.81 14.21
CA TYR A 301 -5.59 21.75 13.63
C TYR A 301 -5.30 22.99 12.77
N LYS A 302 -4.15 23.60 13.06
CA LYS A 302 -3.59 24.73 12.30
C LYS A 302 -2.23 24.31 11.77
N GLY A 303 -2.05 24.33 10.47
CA GLY A 303 -0.78 23.95 9.85
C GLY A 303 -0.97 23.35 8.46
N THR A 304 0.15 23.04 7.85
CA THR A 304 0.17 22.44 6.51
C THR A 304 0.00 20.92 6.61
N SER A 305 -0.84 20.34 5.79
CA SER A 305 -1.01 18.88 5.66
C SER A 305 -1.38 18.48 4.24
N PHE A 306 -1.04 17.24 3.88
CA PHE A 306 -1.40 16.62 2.61
C PHE A 306 -2.01 15.23 2.88
N ALA A 307 -3.28 15.03 2.56
CA ALA A 307 -3.84 13.68 2.57
C ALA A 307 -3.17 12.84 1.46
N ALA A 308 -2.80 11.60 1.77
CA ALA A 308 -1.97 10.82 0.86
C ALA A 308 -2.44 9.38 0.62
N GLY A 309 -2.34 8.52 1.63
CA GLY A 309 -2.77 7.12 1.54
C GLY A 309 -4.24 6.94 1.90
N ILE A 310 -4.92 6.00 1.25
CA ILE A 310 -6.29 5.60 1.56
C ILE A 310 -6.36 4.07 1.63
N ALA A 311 -7.03 3.53 2.65
CA ALA A 311 -7.28 2.11 2.79
C ALA A 311 -8.69 1.88 3.35
N LEU A 312 -9.43 0.94 2.76
CA LEU A 312 -10.78 0.57 3.16
C LEU A 312 -10.78 -0.87 3.66
N ALA A 313 -11.36 -1.11 4.82
CA ALA A 313 -11.56 -2.46 5.32
C ALA A 313 -12.45 -3.28 4.36
N ALA A 314 -12.24 -4.59 4.30
CA ALA A 314 -12.91 -5.46 3.34
C ALA A 314 -14.46 -5.46 3.46
N ASP A 315 -14.98 -5.16 4.65
CA ASP A 315 -16.42 -5.02 4.90
C ASP A 315 -17.00 -3.66 4.46
N GLY A 316 -16.15 -2.73 4.00
CA GLY A 316 -16.53 -1.40 3.55
C GLY A 316 -16.86 -0.40 4.67
N LYS A 317 -16.80 -0.79 5.94
CA LYS A 317 -17.29 0.07 7.04
C LYS A 317 -16.26 1.02 7.61
N ASN A 318 -14.99 0.62 7.62
CA ASN A 318 -13.90 1.43 8.19
C ASN A 318 -12.94 1.87 7.09
N LEU A 319 -12.75 3.18 6.97
CA LEU A 319 -11.82 3.80 6.04
C LEU A 319 -10.71 4.51 6.82
N TYR A 320 -9.50 4.42 6.31
CA TYR A 320 -8.31 5.06 6.87
C TYR A 320 -7.67 5.98 5.84
N VAL A 321 -7.27 7.18 6.28
CA VAL A 321 -6.59 8.18 5.45
C VAL A 321 -5.32 8.63 6.16
N ALA A 322 -4.18 8.57 5.46
CA ALA A 322 -2.92 9.09 5.97
C ALA A 322 -2.79 10.59 5.67
N ASN A 323 -2.41 11.38 6.65
CA ASN A 323 -2.13 12.81 6.56
C ASN A 323 -0.63 13.06 6.73
N ARG A 324 0.07 13.40 5.64
CA ARG A 324 1.48 13.79 5.66
C ARG A 324 1.62 15.15 6.36
N LEU A 325 2.73 15.42 7.01
CA LEU A 325 3.03 16.58 7.84
C LEU A 325 2.24 16.65 9.15
N HIS A 326 0.94 16.36 9.16
CA HIS A 326 0.21 16.11 10.40
C HIS A 326 0.59 14.77 11.04
N ASN A 327 1.13 13.85 10.23
CA ASN A 327 1.65 12.55 10.65
C ASN A 327 0.63 11.67 11.39
N SER A 328 -0.59 11.65 10.86
CA SER A 328 -1.71 10.89 11.43
C SER A 328 -2.38 9.97 10.42
N ILE A 329 -3.18 9.07 10.96
CA ILE A 329 -4.16 8.26 10.23
C ILE A 329 -5.54 8.65 10.77
N ALA A 330 -6.34 9.30 9.94
CA ALA A 330 -7.73 9.57 10.24
C ALA A 330 -8.60 8.35 9.91
N GLN A 331 -9.45 7.92 10.85
CA GLN A 331 -10.42 6.83 10.67
C GLN A 331 -11.81 7.40 10.47
N PHE A 332 -12.52 6.86 9.49
CA PHE A 332 -13.91 7.17 9.20
C PHE A 332 -14.78 5.92 9.19
N SER A 333 -16.00 6.03 9.67
CA SER A 333 -17.04 5.07 9.33
C SER A 333 -17.70 5.47 8.01
N VAL A 334 -17.97 4.46 7.17
CA VAL A 334 -18.58 4.63 5.86
C VAL A 334 -19.88 3.85 5.82
N SER A 335 -20.99 4.49 5.43
CA SER A 335 -22.24 3.79 5.18
C SER A 335 -22.32 3.28 3.75
N GLY A 336 -23.21 2.29 3.49
CA GLY A 336 -23.48 1.81 2.14
C GLY A 336 -24.06 2.86 1.18
N GLU A 337 -24.52 4.00 1.71
CA GLU A 337 -25.00 5.15 0.93
C GLU A 337 -23.96 6.26 0.78
N GLY A 338 -22.74 6.05 1.32
CA GLY A 338 -21.61 6.98 1.18
C GLY A 338 -21.55 8.06 2.25
N GLU A 339 -22.32 7.97 3.35
CA GLU A 339 -22.17 8.87 4.49
C GLU A 339 -20.82 8.62 5.17
N LEU A 340 -20.13 9.70 5.50
CA LEU A 340 -18.80 9.70 6.10
C LEU A 340 -18.86 10.32 7.49
N LYS A 341 -18.40 9.58 8.52
CA LYS A 341 -18.32 10.09 9.89
C LYS A 341 -16.93 9.89 10.45
N PRO A 342 -16.25 10.93 10.94
CA PRO A 342 -14.98 10.79 11.68
C PRO A 342 -15.17 9.89 12.90
N VAL A 343 -14.22 8.99 13.14
CA VAL A 343 -14.27 8.03 14.27
C VAL A 343 -13.10 8.26 15.23
N ALA A 344 -11.89 8.31 14.69
CA ALA A 344 -10.67 8.43 15.47
C ALA A 344 -9.54 9.01 14.64
N GLU A 345 -8.52 9.45 15.34
CA GLU A 345 -7.23 9.83 14.77
C GLU A 345 -6.11 9.12 15.52
N THR A 346 -5.11 8.66 14.78
CA THR A 346 -3.99 7.91 15.35
C THR A 346 -2.68 8.46 14.79
N TRP A 347 -1.75 8.86 15.66
CA TRP A 347 -0.41 9.26 15.25
C TRP A 347 0.34 8.08 14.59
N THR A 348 0.96 8.33 13.41
CA THR A 348 1.67 7.29 12.63
C THR A 348 2.96 6.80 13.28
N ARG A 349 3.43 7.44 14.35
CA ARG A 349 4.71 7.12 15.00
C ARG A 349 5.92 7.27 14.06
N GLY A 350 5.78 8.09 13.02
CA GLY A 350 6.81 8.39 12.05
C GLY A 350 6.48 9.70 11.32
N ASP A 351 7.30 10.06 10.34
CA ASP A 351 7.17 11.30 9.58
C ASP A 351 6.83 11.03 8.12
N TYR A 352 5.86 11.79 7.62
CA TYR A 352 5.43 11.80 6.23
C TYR A 352 4.86 10.46 5.74
N PRO A 353 3.76 9.97 6.33
CA PRO A 353 3.11 8.72 5.92
C PRO A 353 2.55 8.85 4.50
N ARG A 354 3.32 8.39 3.49
CA ARG A 354 2.95 8.52 2.08
C ARG A 354 1.82 7.55 1.70
N THR A 355 1.90 6.33 2.17
CA THR A 355 0.85 5.32 1.97
C THR A 355 0.59 4.52 3.24
N ILE A 356 -0.58 3.92 3.28
CA ILE A 356 -1.00 2.96 4.31
C ILE A 356 -1.57 1.72 3.63
N THR A 357 -1.35 0.56 4.22
CA THR A 357 -1.84 -0.72 3.66
C THR A 357 -2.40 -1.58 4.77
N LEU A 358 -3.63 -2.10 4.59
CA LEU A 358 -4.17 -3.17 5.41
C LEU A 358 -3.59 -4.51 4.96
N ASP A 359 -3.26 -5.39 5.89
CA ASP A 359 -2.92 -6.77 5.56
C ASP A 359 -4.16 -7.52 5.03
N PRO A 360 -4.00 -8.62 4.28
CA PRO A 360 -5.14 -9.36 3.72
C PRO A 360 -6.14 -9.89 4.76
N SER A 361 -5.73 -10.02 6.01
CA SER A 361 -6.63 -10.43 7.10
C SER A 361 -7.42 -9.28 7.72
N GLY A 362 -7.06 -8.04 7.42
CA GLY A 362 -7.62 -6.84 8.02
C GLY A 362 -7.26 -6.63 9.49
N ARG A 363 -6.32 -7.42 10.04
CA ARG A 363 -5.93 -7.33 11.46
C ARG A 363 -4.82 -6.32 11.71
N TYR A 364 -4.07 -5.97 10.69
CA TYR A 364 -2.94 -5.05 10.79
C TYR A 364 -2.99 -4.00 9.69
N LEU A 365 -2.66 -2.77 10.06
CA LEU A 365 -2.42 -1.67 9.14
C LEU A 365 -0.96 -1.25 9.26
N TYR A 366 -0.32 -1.01 8.12
CA TYR A 366 1.07 -0.55 8.03
C TYR A 366 1.11 0.86 7.44
N ALA A 367 1.92 1.74 8.04
CA ALA A 367 2.15 3.08 7.52
C ALA A 367 3.61 3.20 7.03
N MET A 368 3.77 3.61 5.78
CA MET A 368 5.05 3.87 5.12
C MET A 368 5.45 5.32 5.40
N ASN A 369 6.25 5.52 6.45
CA ASN A 369 6.72 6.84 6.90
C ASN A 369 7.97 7.24 6.11
N GLN A 370 7.77 7.95 5.00
CA GLN A 370 8.78 8.18 3.98
C GLN A 370 9.99 8.96 4.51
N ARG A 371 9.79 9.99 5.35
CA ARG A 371 10.88 10.85 5.82
C ARG A 371 11.60 10.34 7.07
N SER A 372 10.98 9.45 7.82
CA SER A 372 11.59 8.80 8.98
C SER A 372 12.14 7.41 8.70
N ASP A 373 12.20 7.00 7.43
CA ASP A 373 12.85 5.77 6.97
C ASP A 373 12.37 4.50 7.70
N ASN A 374 11.05 4.43 7.94
CA ASN A 374 10.50 3.26 8.64
C ASN A 374 9.07 2.94 8.22
N VAL A 375 8.70 1.69 8.49
CA VAL A 375 7.32 1.21 8.47
C VAL A 375 6.87 1.01 9.91
N THR A 376 5.72 1.57 10.26
CA THR A 376 5.05 1.34 11.55
C THR A 376 3.82 0.47 11.36
N ARG A 377 3.51 -0.34 12.38
CA ARG A 377 2.42 -1.31 12.36
C ARG A 377 1.40 -1.00 13.45
N PHE A 378 0.14 -1.16 13.10
CA PHE A 378 -0.99 -0.98 14.00
C PHE A 378 -1.87 -2.23 13.96
N SER A 379 -2.31 -2.71 15.13
CA SER A 379 -3.41 -3.67 15.19
C SER A 379 -4.74 -2.95 14.96
N VAL A 380 -5.65 -3.63 14.26
CA VAL A 380 -7.00 -3.15 13.96
C VAL A 380 -7.98 -3.88 14.85
N ASP A 381 -8.69 -3.17 15.69
CA ASP A 381 -9.80 -3.74 16.46
C ASP A 381 -10.93 -4.16 15.51
N GLN A 382 -11.29 -5.42 15.52
CA GLN A 382 -12.18 -6.00 14.50
C GLN A 382 -13.65 -5.57 14.65
N LEU A 383 -14.03 -4.95 15.79
CA LEU A 383 -15.38 -4.44 16.00
C LEU A 383 -15.49 -2.96 15.67
N SER A 384 -14.55 -2.15 16.14
CA SER A 384 -14.59 -0.70 16.00
C SER A 384 -13.70 -0.16 14.88
N GLY A 385 -12.79 -0.98 14.34
CA GLY A 385 -11.77 -0.55 13.38
C GLY A 385 -10.67 0.31 14.00
N LYS A 386 -10.67 0.58 15.30
CA LYS A 386 -9.69 1.46 15.94
C LYS A 386 -8.29 0.88 15.86
N LEU A 387 -7.32 1.77 15.60
CA LEU A 387 -5.92 1.44 15.47
C LEU A 387 -5.21 1.52 16.83
N SER A 388 -4.39 0.52 17.14
CA SER A 388 -3.46 0.54 18.27
C SER A 388 -2.05 0.26 17.80
N PHE A 389 -1.10 1.13 18.14
CA PHE A 389 0.31 0.95 17.77
C PHE A 389 0.85 -0.36 18.35
N VAL A 390 1.46 -1.17 17.48
CA VAL A 390 2.20 -2.35 17.91
C VAL A 390 3.68 -1.99 17.95
N GLU A 391 4.29 -2.13 19.13
CA GLU A 391 5.68 -1.74 19.36
C GLU A 391 6.64 -2.31 18.32
N GLY A 392 7.65 -1.50 17.97
CA GLY A 392 8.68 -1.79 17.01
C GLY A 392 8.55 -0.99 15.72
N TYR A 393 9.71 -0.63 15.20
CA TYR A 393 9.87 0.05 13.91
C TYR A 393 10.58 -0.88 12.95
N THR A 394 10.07 -0.99 11.74
CA THR A 394 10.75 -1.73 10.67
C THR A 394 11.54 -0.73 9.82
N PRO A 395 12.90 -0.76 9.85
CA PRO A 395 13.70 0.20 9.11
C PRO A 395 13.65 -0.10 7.60
N VAL A 396 13.14 0.85 6.84
CA VAL A 396 13.11 0.84 5.37
C VAL A 396 13.37 2.26 4.91
N GLY A 397 14.44 2.50 4.16
CA GLY A 397 14.77 3.83 3.65
C GLY A 397 13.70 4.35 2.71
N SER A 398 13.17 5.54 2.98
CA SER A 398 12.17 6.27 2.18
C SER A 398 11.07 5.38 1.57
N PRO A 399 10.30 4.61 2.39
CA PRO A 399 9.29 3.68 1.88
C PRO A 399 8.15 4.44 1.20
N SER A 400 7.75 3.97 0.01
CA SER A 400 6.69 4.57 -0.81
C SER A 400 5.38 3.82 -0.71
N GLN A 401 5.41 2.51 -0.95
CA GLN A 401 4.23 1.64 -0.96
C GLN A 401 4.60 0.23 -0.52
N MET A 402 3.64 -0.44 0.10
CA MET A 402 3.69 -1.86 0.44
C MET A 402 2.58 -2.61 -0.29
N VAL A 403 2.91 -3.75 -0.88
CA VAL A 403 1.94 -4.66 -1.49
C VAL A 403 2.12 -6.07 -0.95
N PHE A 404 1.02 -6.69 -0.53
CA PHE A 404 0.97 -8.08 -0.12
C PHE A 404 0.75 -8.99 -1.31
N LEU A 405 1.37 -10.17 -1.31
CA LEU A 405 0.93 -11.21 -2.23
C LEU A 405 -0.46 -11.71 -1.83
N PRO A 406 -1.33 -11.98 -2.81
CA PRO A 406 -2.59 -12.65 -2.53
C PRO A 406 -2.35 -13.96 -1.77
N ALA A 407 -3.21 -14.27 -0.80
CA ALA A 407 -3.15 -15.56 -0.13
C ALA A 407 -3.30 -16.68 -1.18
N ALA A 408 -2.44 -17.69 -1.11
CA ALA A 408 -2.62 -18.90 -1.91
C ALA A 408 -4.01 -19.49 -1.61
N LYS A 409 -4.84 -19.62 -2.64
CA LYS A 409 -6.18 -20.23 -2.54
C LYS A 409 -6.07 -21.74 -2.41
#